data_d116f4414000db49dd66ea22cd8faa36
#
_entry.id   d116f4414000db49dd66ea22cd8faa36
#
_cell.length_a   1.000
_cell.length_b   1.000
_cell.length_c   1.000
_cell.angle_alpha   90.00
_cell.angle_beta   90.00
_cell.angle_gamma   90.00
#
_symmetry.space_group_name_H-M   'P 1'
#
loop_
_entity.id
_entity.type
_entity.pdbx_description
1 polymer ?
#
loop_
_entity_poly.entity_id
_entity_poly.type
_entity_poly.pdbx_seq_one_letter_code
_entity_poly.pdbx_strand_id
1 'polypeptide(L)'
;MKRTGPDQLYAAPLDEIVDFSFDATVVDVFPDMINRSVPGYSTLINVAGLLAAQYAQADSRLYDLGCSLGAVTLSMRRRLTQPGCHIVAIDNSEAMLLRCRQYVQDETADVPVDFLCANIQDVAIELASVVVLNLTLQFIDQSHRAEMVKKIYDGMLPGGVLLLSEKLTFDDDSEAEFFTEMHHAFKRSNGYSELEVSQKRAALDNVLVPDTREQHEARLRSAGFSEVRQWFQCLNFVSFVAVK
;
A
#
# COMPACT_ATOMS: atom_id res chain seq x y z
N MET A 1 23.25 9.39 3.87
CA MET A 1 22.19 8.65 3.13
C MET A 1 22.81 7.99 1.91
N LYS A 2 22.77 6.63 1.77
CA LYS A 2 23.01 6.01 0.47
C LYS A 2 21.87 6.45 -0.45
N ARG A 3 22.19 7.05 -1.59
CA ARG A 3 21.22 7.40 -2.62
C ARG A 3 20.54 6.11 -3.11
N THR A 4 19.22 6.07 -3.12
CA THR A 4 18.47 5.04 -3.83
C THR A 4 18.86 5.08 -5.30
N GLY A 5 19.19 3.90 -5.87
CA GLY A 5 19.56 3.78 -7.28
C GLY A 5 18.31 3.73 -8.18
N PRO A 6 18.50 3.89 -9.51
CA PRO A 6 17.46 3.61 -10.48
C PRO A 6 17.09 2.12 -10.44
N ASP A 7 15.81 1.81 -10.62
CA ASP A 7 15.34 0.42 -10.77
C ASP A 7 15.84 -0.15 -12.11
N GLN A 8 16.72 -1.12 -12.03
CA GLN A 8 17.31 -1.86 -13.16
C GLN A 8 17.23 -3.38 -12.95
N LEU A 9 16.39 -3.85 -11.99
CA LEU A 9 16.31 -5.27 -11.64
C LEU A 9 15.93 -6.16 -12.83
N TYR A 10 15.17 -5.62 -13.76
CA TYR A 10 14.68 -6.31 -14.95
C TYR A 10 15.26 -5.74 -16.26
N ALA A 11 16.35 -4.97 -16.21
CA ALA A 11 16.91 -4.29 -17.39
C ALA A 11 17.65 -5.23 -18.35
N ALA A 12 18.18 -6.34 -17.85
CA ALA A 12 18.84 -7.38 -18.66
C ALA A 12 17.90 -8.60 -18.83
N PRO A 13 18.01 -9.38 -19.93
CA PRO A 13 17.31 -10.64 -20.05
C PRO A 13 17.64 -11.58 -18.90
N LEU A 14 16.63 -12.19 -18.30
CA LEU A 14 16.74 -13.19 -17.24
C LEU A 14 16.51 -14.58 -17.83
N ASP A 15 17.37 -15.54 -17.48
CA ASP A 15 17.23 -16.93 -17.89
C ASP A 15 16.00 -17.61 -17.24
N GLU A 16 15.69 -17.18 -16.00
CA GLU A 16 14.52 -17.63 -15.23
C GLU A 16 13.89 -16.43 -14.51
N ILE A 17 12.58 -16.29 -14.60
CA ILE A 17 11.83 -15.25 -13.89
C ILE A 17 11.22 -15.91 -12.65
N VAL A 18 11.75 -15.58 -11.48
CA VAL A 18 11.21 -16.00 -10.19
C VAL A 18 10.14 -15.04 -9.70
N ASP A 19 9.25 -15.53 -8.83
CA ASP A 19 8.23 -14.72 -8.20
C ASP A 19 8.84 -13.51 -7.46
N PHE A 20 8.18 -12.36 -7.56
CA PHE A 20 8.63 -11.12 -6.94
C PHE A 20 8.64 -11.21 -5.42
N SER A 21 9.74 -10.79 -4.80
CA SER A 21 9.86 -10.70 -3.34
C SER A 21 10.40 -9.33 -2.91
N PHE A 22 9.95 -8.84 -1.76
CA PHE A 22 10.38 -7.59 -1.16
C PHE A 22 11.66 -7.79 -0.34
N ASP A 23 12.73 -8.21 -0.97
CA ASP A 23 14.02 -8.52 -0.36
C ASP A 23 14.97 -7.31 -0.31
N ALA A 24 16.20 -7.54 0.17
CA ALA A 24 17.22 -6.50 0.30
C ALA A 24 17.63 -5.86 -1.04
N THR A 25 17.50 -6.58 -2.16
CA THR A 25 17.86 -6.04 -3.49
C THR A 25 16.83 -5.02 -3.97
N VAL A 26 15.57 -5.23 -3.60
CA VAL A 26 14.47 -4.33 -3.92
C VAL A 26 14.49 -3.06 -3.08
N VAL A 27 14.93 -3.12 -1.82
CA VAL A 27 14.94 -1.97 -0.88
C VAL A 27 15.62 -0.73 -1.47
N ASP A 28 16.77 -0.89 -2.12
CA ASP A 28 17.56 0.24 -2.61
C ASP A 28 16.96 0.90 -3.87
N VAL A 29 16.15 0.17 -4.63
CA VAL A 29 15.54 0.66 -5.88
C VAL A 29 14.03 0.91 -5.74
N PHE A 30 13.42 0.48 -4.64
CA PHE A 30 11.96 0.54 -4.44
C PHE A 30 11.36 1.94 -4.60
N PRO A 31 11.97 3.03 -4.11
CA PRO A 31 11.42 4.37 -4.32
C PRO A 31 11.34 4.78 -5.80
N ASP A 32 12.34 4.42 -6.61
CA ASP A 32 12.30 4.64 -8.06
C ASP A 32 11.27 3.71 -8.72
N MET A 33 11.32 2.43 -8.35
CA MET A 33 10.43 1.39 -8.84
C MET A 33 8.96 1.76 -8.69
N ILE A 34 8.53 2.15 -7.49
CA ILE A 34 7.11 2.42 -7.20
C ILE A 34 6.63 3.69 -7.91
N ASN A 35 7.45 4.74 -7.93
CA ASN A 35 7.10 5.99 -8.61
C ASN A 35 6.99 5.84 -10.14
N ARG A 36 7.82 4.99 -10.74
CA ARG A 36 7.76 4.69 -12.19
C ARG A 36 6.66 3.69 -12.55
N SER A 37 6.13 2.95 -11.57
CA SER A 37 5.16 1.87 -11.82
C SER A 37 3.73 2.21 -11.39
N VAL A 38 3.52 3.11 -10.42
CA VAL A 38 2.19 3.41 -9.88
C VAL A 38 1.81 4.87 -10.20
N PRO A 39 0.88 5.09 -11.13
CA PRO A 39 0.43 6.43 -11.47
C PRO A 39 -0.24 7.11 -10.27
N GLY A 40 0.21 8.32 -9.97
CA GLY A 40 -0.31 9.11 -8.85
C GLY A 40 0.15 8.66 -7.47
N TYR A 41 1.20 7.82 -7.34
CA TYR A 41 1.69 7.31 -6.05
C TYR A 41 1.96 8.41 -5.02
N SER A 42 2.62 9.50 -5.42
CA SER A 42 2.88 10.64 -4.51
C SER A 42 1.60 11.30 -3.99
N THR A 43 0.55 11.36 -4.82
CA THR A 43 -0.77 11.87 -4.42
C THR A 43 -1.43 10.93 -3.41
N LEU A 44 -1.39 9.61 -3.65
CA LEU A 44 -1.89 8.60 -2.72
C LEU A 44 -1.26 8.78 -1.33
N ILE A 45 0.07 8.82 -1.26
CA ILE A 45 0.82 8.99 -0.02
C ILE A 45 0.48 10.30 0.70
N ASN A 46 0.43 11.41 -0.05
CA ASN A 46 0.16 12.71 0.53
C ASN A 46 -1.26 12.81 1.11
N VAL A 47 -2.26 12.36 0.36
CA VAL A 47 -3.67 12.41 0.78
C VAL A 47 -3.95 11.39 1.89
N ALA A 48 -3.32 10.21 1.88
CA ALA A 48 -3.41 9.26 2.99
C ALA A 48 -3.00 9.92 4.31
N GLY A 49 -1.89 10.68 4.33
CA GLY A 49 -1.48 11.43 5.51
C GLY A 49 -2.45 12.54 5.94
N LEU A 50 -3.08 13.24 4.97
CA LEU A 50 -4.11 14.26 5.26
C LEU A 50 -5.36 13.63 5.87
N LEU A 51 -5.86 12.54 5.28
CA LEU A 51 -7.03 11.81 5.79
C LEU A 51 -6.72 11.22 7.18
N ALA A 52 -5.53 10.64 7.37
CA ALA A 52 -5.12 10.13 8.67
C ALA A 52 -5.14 11.22 9.75
N ALA A 53 -4.62 12.40 9.47
CA ALA A 53 -4.65 13.52 10.41
C ALA A 53 -6.08 14.01 10.72
N GLN A 54 -6.98 13.95 9.74
CA GLN A 54 -8.37 14.37 9.90
C GLN A 54 -9.18 13.40 10.77
N TYR A 55 -8.93 12.09 10.65
CA TYR A 55 -9.70 11.05 11.33
C TYR A 55 -9.02 10.47 12.57
N ALA A 56 -7.76 10.84 12.84
CA ALA A 56 -7.07 10.43 14.05
C ALA A 56 -7.83 10.89 15.30
N GLN A 57 -7.98 9.99 16.28
CA GLN A 57 -8.61 10.25 17.56
C GLN A 57 -7.56 10.25 18.66
N ALA A 58 -7.73 11.05 19.69
CA ALA A 58 -6.80 11.08 20.82
C ALA A 58 -6.66 9.69 21.46
N ASP A 59 -5.46 9.37 21.94
CA ASP A 59 -5.14 8.10 22.61
C ASP A 59 -5.42 6.85 21.76
N SER A 60 -5.32 6.96 20.44
CA SER A 60 -5.58 5.88 19.49
C SER A 60 -4.34 5.43 18.73
N ARG A 61 -4.48 4.32 18.02
CA ARG A 61 -3.45 3.77 17.13
C ARG A 61 -3.79 4.03 15.66
N LEU A 62 -2.75 4.30 14.87
CA LEU A 62 -2.84 4.37 13.42
C LEU A 62 -1.98 3.24 12.85
N TYR A 63 -2.55 2.40 12.03
CA TYR A 63 -1.87 1.24 11.45
C TYR A 63 -1.49 1.49 9.99
N ASP A 64 -0.22 1.22 9.66
CA ASP A 64 0.29 1.14 8.28
C ASP A 64 0.60 -0.33 7.98
N LEU A 65 -0.34 -1.01 7.34
CA LEU A 65 -0.30 -2.45 7.07
C LEU A 65 0.34 -2.74 5.72
N GLY A 66 1.55 -3.29 5.74
CA GLY A 66 2.43 -3.39 4.58
C GLY A 66 3.16 -2.07 4.34
N CYS A 67 3.81 -1.56 5.39
CA CYS A 67 4.38 -0.21 5.40
C CYS A 67 5.59 -0.05 4.47
N SER A 68 6.21 -1.14 4.01
CA SER A 68 7.39 -1.11 3.15
C SER A 68 8.47 -0.16 3.71
N LEU A 69 8.92 0.80 2.93
CA LEU A 69 9.91 1.81 3.36
C LEU A 69 9.30 2.96 4.20
N GLY A 70 8.02 2.88 4.57
CA GLY A 70 7.37 3.83 5.47
C GLY A 70 6.87 5.12 4.81
N ALA A 71 6.58 5.12 3.51
CA ALA A 71 6.10 6.34 2.85
C ALA A 71 4.79 6.87 3.46
N VAL A 72 3.81 5.98 3.73
CA VAL A 72 2.55 6.33 4.41
C VAL A 72 2.81 6.67 5.87
N THR A 73 3.59 5.85 6.59
CA THR A 73 4.01 6.08 7.97
C THR A 73 4.56 7.50 8.17
N LEU A 74 5.51 7.93 7.33
CA LEU A 74 6.10 9.27 7.37
C LEU A 74 5.08 10.35 7.03
N SER A 75 4.22 10.09 6.03
CA SER A 75 3.16 11.03 5.65
C SER A 75 2.16 11.27 6.79
N MET A 76 1.77 10.24 7.52
CA MET A 76 0.94 10.33 8.72
C MET A 76 1.67 11.09 9.83
N ARG A 77 2.90 10.64 10.16
CA ARG A 77 3.71 11.15 11.25
C ARG A 77 3.91 12.67 11.22
N ARG A 78 4.15 13.21 10.02
CA ARG A 78 4.35 14.65 9.80
C ARG A 78 3.11 15.51 10.05
N ARG A 79 1.92 14.93 10.04
CA ARG A 79 0.64 15.64 10.06
C ARG A 79 -0.18 15.41 11.31
N LEU A 80 0.15 14.37 12.07
CA LEU A 80 -0.58 14.04 13.29
C LEU A 80 -0.33 15.09 14.35
N THR A 81 -1.42 15.63 14.90
CA THR A 81 -1.43 16.60 16.00
C THR A 81 -2.26 16.13 17.19
N GLN A 82 -3.00 15.03 17.02
CA GLN A 82 -3.81 14.47 18.10
C GLN A 82 -2.91 13.87 19.19
N PRO A 83 -3.15 14.22 20.50
CA PRO A 83 -2.34 13.72 21.59
C PRO A 83 -2.54 12.21 21.81
N GLY A 84 -1.50 11.55 22.31
CA GLY A 84 -1.53 10.14 22.67
C GLY A 84 -1.60 9.17 21.48
N CYS A 85 -1.50 9.65 20.25
CA CYS A 85 -1.49 8.79 19.06
C CYS A 85 -0.16 8.05 18.89
N HIS A 86 -0.26 6.79 18.45
CA HIS A 86 0.86 5.95 18.04
C HIS A 86 0.66 5.46 16.62
N ILE A 87 1.72 5.37 15.85
CA ILE A 87 1.69 4.68 14.55
C ILE A 87 2.26 3.27 14.74
N VAL A 88 1.57 2.27 14.21
CA VAL A 88 2.03 0.88 14.17
C VAL A 88 2.32 0.53 12.71
N ALA A 89 3.59 0.44 12.36
CA ALA A 89 4.08 0.14 11.03
C ALA A 89 4.44 -1.35 10.93
N ILE A 90 3.76 -2.07 10.06
CA ILE A 90 3.87 -3.54 9.94
C ILE A 90 4.28 -3.90 8.53
N ASP A 91 5.28 -4.77 8.42
CA ASP A 91 5.68 -5.40 7.17
C ASP A 91 6.29 -6.78 7.46
N ASN A 92 6.18 -7.73 6.56
CA ASN A 92 6.80 -9.04 6.74
C ASN A 92 8.24 -9.10 6.20
N SER A 93 8.70 -8.04 5.52
CA SER A 93 10.09 -7.89 5.08
C SER A 93 10.92 -7.16 6.12
N GLU A 94 11.83 -7.86 6.80
CA GLU A 94 12.76 -7.25 7.73
C GLU A 94 13.66 -6.19 7.05
N ALA A 95 14.04 -6.43 5.80
CA ALA A 95 14.86 -5.51 5.02
C ALA A 95 14.14 -4.18 4.77
N MET A 96 12.84 -4.22 4.44
CA MET A 96 12.00 -3.03 4.29
C MET A 96 11.86 -2.28 5.63
N LEU A 97 11.53 -2.98 6.71
CA LEU A 97 11.38 -2.38 8.04
C LEU A 97 12.67 -1.75 8.57
N LEU A 98 13.82 -2.38 8.34
CA LEU A 98 15.09 -1.80 8.74
C LEU A 98 15.32 -0.44 8.09
N ARG A 99 15.03 -0.31 6.80
CA ARG A 99 15.11 0.95 6.06
C ARG A 99 14.03 1.95 6.51
N CYS A 100 12.81 1.49 6.76
CA CYS A 100 11.72 2.31 7.30
C CYS A 100 12.11 2.94 8.64
N ARG A 101 12.69 2.16 9.56
CA ARG A 101 13.21 2.67 10.86
C ARG A 101 14.23 3.78 10.67
N GLN A 102 15.17 3.62 9.74
CA GLN A 102 16.16 4.64 9.43
C GLN A 102 15.51 5.95 8.97
N TYR A 103 14.55 5.86 8.05
CA TYR A 103 13.84 7.06 7.57
C TYR A 103 13.02 7.75 8.66
N VAL A 104 12.38 6.98 9.54
CA VAL A 104 11.63 7.53 10.70
C VAL A 104 12.55 8.18 11.72
N GLN A 105 13.75 7.61 11.95
CA GLN A 105 14.76 8.19 12.85
C GLN A 105 15.38 9.49 12.32
N ASP A 106 15.49 9.64 11.00
CA ASP A 106 15.99 10.85 10.37
C ASP A 106 14.98 12.01 10.39
N GLU A 107 13.71 11.75 10.79
CA GLU A 107 12.65 12.75 10.87
C GLU A 107 12.55 13.39 12.25
N THR A 108 12.17 14.67 12.29
CA THR A 108 12.05 15.46 13.52
C THR A 108 10.68 15.39 14.19
N ALA A 109 9.70 14.68 13.60
CA ALA A 109 8.36 14.57 14.17
C ALA A 109 8.37 13.72 15.46
N ASP A 110 7.51 14.06 16.43
CA ASP A 110 7.54 13.47 17.78
C ASP A 110 6.57 12.27 17.94
N VAL A 111 5.68 12.01 16.99
CA VAL A 111 4.73 10.90 17.08
C VAL A 111 5.50 9.57 17.11
N PRO A 112 5.28 8.72 18.13
CA PRO A 112 5.97 7.43 18.24
C PRO A 112 5.52 6.47 17.13
N VAL A 113 6.48 5.63 16.70
CA VAL A 113 6.24 4.59 15.70
C VAL A 113 6.74 3.26 16.24
N ASP A 114 5.83 2.30 16.38
CA ASP A 114 6.12 0.91 16.67
C ASP A 114 6.27 0.13 15.37
N PHE A 115 7.31 -0.70 15.28
CA PHE A 115 7.59 -1.49 14.08
C PHE A 115 7.47 -2.97 14.38
N LEU A 116 6.64 -3.67 13.61
CA LEU A 116 6.43 -5.10 13.74
C LEU A 116 6.81 -5.83 12.44
N CYS A 117 7.76 -6.77 12.53
CA CYS A 117 8.07 -7.67 11.43
C CYS A 117 7.14 -8.89 11.53
N ALA A 118 6.02 -8.85 10.81
CA ALA A 118 5.00 -9.90 10.85
C ALA A 118 4.10 -9.85 9.60
N ASN A 119 3.44 -10.97 9.29
CA ASN A 119 2.31 -10.91 8.37
C ASN A 119 1.16 -10.14 9.01
N ILE A 120 0.53 -9.27 8.25
CA ILE A 120 -0.58 -8.43 8.75
C ILE A 120 -1.79 -9.26 9.23
N GLN A 121 -1.94 -10.49 8.70
CA GLN A 121 -2.97 -11.43 9.14
C GLN A 121 -2.74 -11.91 10.59
N ASP A 122 -1.52 -11.90 11.07
CA ASP A 122 -1.15 -12.44 12.39
C ASP A 122 -1.16 -11.38 13.51
N VAL A 123 -1.32 -10.09 13.15
CA VAL A 123 -1.27 -8.99 14.10
C VAL A 123 -2.68 -8.61 14.56
N ALA A 124 -2.86 -8.39 15.86
CA ALA A 124 -4.10 -7.83 16.40
C ALA A 124 -4.22 -6.34 16.03
N ILE A 125 -5.43 -5.93 15.64
CA ILE A 125 -5.78 -4.53 15.42
C ILE A 125 -6.63 -4.09 16.61
N GLU A 126 -6.21 -3.05 17.31
CA GLU A 126 -6.88 -2.56 18.52
C GLU A 126 -6.82 -1.05 18.59
N LEU A 127 -7.88 -0.43 19.11
CA LEU A 127 -7.98 1.02 19.32
C LEU A 127 -7.61 1.82 18.05
N ALA A 128 -7.92 1.29 16.88
CA ALA A 128 -7.51 1.91 15.63
C ALA A 128 -8.46 3.03 15.22
N SER A 129 -7.97 4.27 15.15
CA SER A 129 -8.70 5.38 14.52
C SER A 129 -8.46 5.43 13.01
N VAL A 130 -7.29 4.99 12.56
CA VAL A 130 -6.93 4.93 11.14
C VAL A 130 -6.22 3.62 10.85
N VAL A 131 -6.60 2.98 9.77
CA VAL A 131 -5.87 1.83 9.21
C VAL A 131 -5.60 2.11 7.74
N VAL A 132 -4.38 1.87 7.28
CA VAL A 132 -4.02 2.03 5.87
C VAL A 132 -3.55 0.70 5.31
N LEU A 133 -4.15 0.29 4.20
CA LEU A 133 -3.70 -0.75 3.29
C LEU A 133 -3.37 -0.06 1.97
N ASN A 134 -2.08 0.20 1.72
CA ASN A 134 -1.66 0.91 0.52
C ASN A 134 -0.91 -0.01 -0.44
N LEU A 135 -1.63 -0.57 -1.40
CA LEU A 135 -1.13 -1.57 -2.36
C LEU A 135 -0.66 -2.86 -1.66
N THR A 136 -1.42 -3.31 -0.66
CA THR A 136 -1.04 -4.43 0.21
C THR A 136 -2.02 -5.60 0.14
N LEU A 137 -3.34 -5.34 0.12
CA LEU A 137 -4.36 -6.38 0.14
C LEU A 137 -4.26 -7.32 -1.08
N GLN A 138 -3.82 -6.80 -2.22
CA GLN A 138 -3.60 -7.52 -3.47
C GLN A 138 -2.54 -8.64 -3.37
N PHE A 139 -1.71 -8.65 -2.33
CA PHE A 139 -0.70 -9.69 -2.03
C PHE A 139 -1.22 -10.74 -1.05
N ILE A 140 -2.40 -10.58 -0.49
CA ILE A 140 -3.07 -11.58 0.35
C ILE A 140 -3.91 -12.49 -0.55
N ASP A 141 -3.91 -13.78 -0.25
CA ASP A 141 -4.80 -14.73 -0.92
C ASP A 141 -6.26 -14.25 -0.86
N GLN A 142 -6.96 -14.33 -1.99
CA GLN A 142 -8.32 -13.80 -2.11
C GLN A 142 -9.29 -14.38 -1.08
N SER A 143 -9.10 -15.64 -0.70
CA SER A 143 -9.93 -16.31 0.31
C SER A 143 -9.82 -15.71 1.72
N HIS A 144 -8.71 -15.04 2.04
CA HIS A 144 -8.45 -14.42 3.35
C HIS A 144 -8.74 -12.92 3.42
N ARG A 145 -9.00 -12.27 2.26
CA ARG A 145 -9.17 -10.80 2.23
C ARG A 145 -10.40 -10.32 2.99
N ALA A 146 -11.50 -11.08 2.93
CA ALA A 146 -12.73 -10.72 3.66
C ALA A 146 -12.53 -10.78 5.18
N GLU A 147 -11.84 -11.82 5.66
CA GLU A 147 -11.49 -11.97 7.07
C GLU A 147 -10.56 -10.84 7.53
N MET A 148 -9.56 -10.49 6.71
CA MET A 148 -8.62 -9.39 7.02
C MET A 148 -9.35 -8.05 7.15
N VAL A 149 -10.25 -7.71 6.23
CA VAL A 149 -11.01 -6.46 6.28
C VAL A 149 -11.99 -6.46 7.46
N LYS A 150 -12.61 -7.61 7.78
CA LYS A 150 -13.47 -7.75 8.96
C LYS A 150 -12.68 -7.56 10.27
N LYS A 151 -11.51 -8.16 10.39
CA LYS A 151 -10.59 -7.99 11.52
C LYS A 151 -10.21 -6.52 11.72
N ILE A 152 -9.89 -5.81 10.64
CA ILE A 152 -9.63 -4.37 10.69
C ILE A 152 -10.84 -3.64 11.26
N TYR A 153 -12.02 -3.86 10.67
CA TYR A 153 -13.26 -3.24 11.14
C TYR A 153 -13.50 -3.47 12.63
N ASP A 154 -13.33 -4.70 13.11
CA ASP A 154 -13.58 -5.04 14.51
C ASP A 154 -12.63 -4.31 15.47
N GLY A 155 -11.36 -4.18 15.09
CA GLY A 155 -10.32 -3.50 15.88
C GLY A 155 -10.35 -1.97 15.83
N MET A 156 -11.17 -1.39 14.97
CA MET A 156 -11.28 0.08 14.83
C MET A 156 -12.22 0.68 15.87
N LEU A 157 -11.95 1.93 16.21
CA LEU A 157 -12.84 2.78 17.00
C LEU A 157 -14.03 3.26 16.13
N PRO A 158 -15.22 3.54 16.75
CA PRO A 158 -16.31 4.20 16.04
C PRO A 158 -15.85 5.54 15.41
N GLY A 159 -16.25 5.79 14.16
CA GLY A 159 -15.83 6.96 13.40
C GLY A 159 -14.38 6.88 12.86
N GLY A 160 -13.68 5.79 13.10
CA GLY A 160 -12.38 5.53 12.49
C GLY A 160 -12.48 5.21 10.99
N VAL A 161 -11.37 5.27 10.27
CA VAL A 161 -11.34 5.05 8.82
C VAL A 161 -10.33 4.00 8.39
N LEU A 162 -10.73 3.20 7.41
CA LEU A 162 -9.83 2.39 6.60
C LEU A 162 -9.55 3.12 5.27
N LEU A 163 -8.29 3.33 4.97
CA LEU A 163 -7.80 3.79 3.67
C LEU A 163 -7.28 2.58 2.90
N LEU A 164 -7.93 2.26 1.79
CA LEU A 164 -7.60 1.10 0.96
C LEU A 164 -7.23 1.58 -0.44
N SER A 165 -5.96 1.40 -0.82
CA SER A 165 -5.47 1.71 -2.17
C SER A 165 -4.99 0.44 -2.84
N GLU A 166 -5.49 0.12 -4.04
CA GLU A 166 -5.20 -1.14 -4.72
C GLU A 166 -5.16 -0.95 -6.24
N LYS A 167 -4.51 -1.90 -6.92
CA LYS A 167 -4.64 -2.07 -8.36
C LYS A 167 -5.95 -2.80 -8.66
N LEU A 168 -6.66 -2.38 -9.69
CA LEU A 168 -7.90 -3.02 -10.15
C LEU A 168 -7.65 -3.98 -11.30
N THR A 169 -8.49 -5.00 -11.38
CA THR A 169 -8.86 -5.72 -12.59
C THR A 169 -10.27 -5.34 -13.01
N PHE A 170 -10.70 -5.77 -14.20
CA PHE A 170 -12.00 -5.45 -14.79
C PHE A 170 -12.61 -6.73 -15.33
N ASP A 171 -13.94 -6.86 -15.24
CA ASP A 171 -14.69 -8.02 -15.74
C ASP A 171 -14.90 -7.94 -17.27
N ASP A 172 -14.91 -6.74 -17.85
CA ASP A 172 -14.96 -6.52 -19.28
C ASP A 172 -13.56 -6.62 -19.88
N ASP A 173 -13.39 -7.55 -20.82
CA ASP A 173 -12.09 -7.82 -21.45
C ASP A 173 -11.52 -6.60 -22.19
N SER A 174 -12.37 -5.80 -22.85
CA SER A 174 -11.94 -4.60 -23.57
C SER A 174 -11.46 -3.50 -22.61
N GLU A 175 -12.15 -3.34 -21.49
CA GLU A 175 -11.72 -2.41 -20.44
C GLU A 175 -10.42 -2.87 -19.78
N ALA A 176 -10.30 -4.16 -19.49
CA ALA A 176 -9.09 -4.76 -18.93
C ALA A 176 -7.87 -4.59 -19.87
N GLU A 177 -8.05 -4.82 -21.17
CA GLU A 177 -7.01 -4.60 -22.17
C GLU A 177 -6.60 -3.12 -22.25
N PHE A 178 -7.58 -2.21 -22.35
CA PHE A 178 -7.31 -0.77 -22.39
C PHE A 178 -6.48 -0.28 -21.22
N PHE A 179 -6.88 -0.61 -19.97
CA PHE A 179 -6.14 -0.17 -18.80
C PHE A 179 -4.79 -0.86 -18.63
N THR A 180 -4.65 -2.09 -19.09
CA THR A 180 -3.36 -2.79 -19.13
C THR A 180 -2.39 -2.09 -20.07
N GLU A 181 -2.81 -1.79 -21.31
CA GLU A 181 -1.98 -1.09 -22.28
C GLU A 181 -1.63 0.33 -21.84
N MET A 182 -2.57 1.07 -21.25
CA MET A 182 -2.32 2.41 -20.71
C MET A 182 -1.33 2.36 -19.55
N HIS A 183 -1.41 1.36 -18.66
CA HIS A 183 -0.45 1.17 -17.57
C HIS A 183 0.95 0.80 -18.10
N HIS A 184 1.04 -0.04 -19.14
CA HIS A 184 2.32 -0.33 -19.79
C HIS A 184 2.90 0.92 -20.46
N ALA A 185 2.08 1.72 -21.15
CA ALA A 185 2.49 3.00 -21.72
C ALA A 185 3.00 3.98 -20.65
N PHE A 186 2.33 4.05 -19.50
CA PHE A 186 2.78 4.85 -18.35
C PHE A 186 4.17 4.41 -17.86
N LYS A 187 4.41 3.10 -17.69
CA LYS A 187 5.74 2.59 -17.29
C LYS A 187 6.80 2.95 -18.32
N ARG A 188 6.51 2.77 -19.63
CA ARG A 188 7.44 3.15 -20.70
C ARG A 188 7.74 4.65 -20.72
N SER A 189 6.74 5.50 -20.52
CA SER A 189 6.93 6.96 -20.44
C SER A 189 7.79 7.38 -19.25
N ASN A 190 7.87 6.54 -18.22
CA ASN A 190 8.77 6.70 -17.07
C ASN A 190 10.12 6.00 -17.25
N GLY A 191 10.46 5.59 -18.48
CA GLY A 191 11.80 5.11 -18.85
C GLY A 191 12.04 3.60 -18.69
N TYR A 192 11.00 2.77 -18.47
CA TYR A 192 11.13 1.33 -18.57
C TYR A 192 11.11 0.89 -20.04
N SER A 193 11.98 -0.07 -20.39
CA SER A 193 11.93 -0.77 -21.68
C SER A 193 10.78 -1.78 -21.72
N GLU A 194 10.43 -2.26 -22.92
CA GLU A 194 9.46 -3.35 -23.10
C GLU A 194 9.87 -4.62 -22.35
N LEU A 195 11.17 -4.92 -22.35
CA LEU A 195 11.72 -6.08 -21.65
C LEU A 195 11.50 -5.98 -20.14
N GLU A 196 11.80 -4.82 -19.53
CA GLU A 196 11.59 -4.58 -18.11
C GLU A 196 10.11 -4.70 -17.73
N VAL A 197 9.21 -4.14 -18.54
CA VAL A 197 7.76 -4.23 -18.31
C VAL A 197 7.30 -5.69 -18.38
N SER A 198 7.76 -6.45 -19.37
CA SER A 198 7.39 -7.86 -19.56
C SER A 198 7.91 -8.75 -18.44
N GLN A 199 9.20 -8.66 -18.10
CA GLN A 199 9.82 -9.49 -17.05
C GLN A 199 9.21 -9.20 -15.67
N LYS A 200 9.00 -7.91 -15.35
CA LYS A 200 8.37 -7.52 -14.09
C LYS A 200 6.92 -7.97 -14.00
N ARG A 201 6.17 -7.95 -15.11
CA ARG A 201 4.82 -8.50 -15.16
C ARG A 201 4.83 -9.99 -14.82
N ALA A 202 5.67 -10.77 -15.50
CA ALA A 202 5.78 -12.21 -15.26
C ALA A 202 6.16 -12.53 -13.80
N ALA A 203 7.06 -11.75 -13.18
CA ALA A 203 7.43 -11.91 -11.77
C ALA A 203 6.27 -11.60 -10.79
N LEU A 204 5.30 -10.78 -11.19
CA LEU A 204 4.17 -10.39 -10.35
C LEU A 204 2.90 -11.22 -10.61
N ASP A 205 2.81 -11.97 -11.71
CA ASP A 205 1.57 -12.64 -12.15
C ASP A 205 1.01 -13.61 -11.08
N ASN A 206 1.86 -14.30 -10.32
CA ASN A 206 1.44 -15.21 -9.24
C ASN A 206 1.35 -14.54 -7.86
N VAL A 207 1.90 -13.35 -7.70
CA VAL A 207 2.10 -12.70 -6.40
C VAL A 207 1.08 -11.59 -6.17
N LEU A 208 0.78 -10.82 -7.21
CA LEU A 208 -0.14 -9.71 -7.18
C LEU A 208 -1.43 -10.07 -7.94
N VAL A 209 -2.49 -10.35 -7.19
CA VAL A 209 -3.81 -10.70 -7.74
C VAL A 209 -4.77 -9.53 -7.48
N PRO A 210 -5.12 -8.72 -8.49
CA PRO A 210 -6.05 -7.60 -8.29
C PRO A 210 -7.50 -8.09 -8.19
N ASP A 211 -8.33 -7.32 -7.46
CA ASP A 211 -9.79 -7.46 -7.42
C ASP A 211 -10.44 -6.36 -8.28
N THR A 212 -11.74 -6.52 -8.59
CA THR A 212 -12.52 -5.45 -9.20
C THR A 212 -12.91 -4.39 -8.15
N ARG A 213 -13.37 -3.24 -8.61
CA ARG A 213 -13.93 -2.19 -7.75
C ARG A 213 -15.10 -2.71 -6.92
N GLU A 214 -16.01 -3.42 -7.58
CA GLU A 214 -17.22 -3.98 -6.99
C GLU A 214 -16.89 -4.97 -5.88
N GLN A 215 -15.86 -5.80 -6.08
CA GLN A 215 -15.39 -6.74 -5.06
C GLN A 215 -14.83 -6.01 -3.84
N HIS A 216 -14.06 -4.93 -4.03
CA HIS A 216 -13.57 -4.11 -2.92
C HIS A 216 -14.71 -3.45 -2.16
N GLU A 217 -15.64 -2.77 -2.86
CA GLU A 217 -16.78 -2.12 -2.22
C GLU A 217 -17.68 -3.11 -1.48
N ALA A 218 -18.00 -4.25 -2.09
CA ALA A 218 -18.81 -5.28 -1.48
C ALA A 218 -18.14 -5.83 -0.20
N ARG A 219 -16.84 -6.08 -0.24
CA ARG A 219 -16.06 -6.55 0.91
C ARG A 219 -16.07 -5.55 2.05
N LEU A 220 -15.85 -4.26 1.76
CA LEU A 220 -15.89 -3.19 2.76
C LEU A 220 -17.27 -3.07 3.40
N ARG A 221 -18.36 -3.07 2.60
CA ARG A 221 -19.73 -3.01 3.12
C ARG A 221 -20.09 -4.26 3.95
N SER A 222 -19.67 -5.44 3.49
CA SER A 222 -19.92 -6.70 4.21
C SER A 222 -19.19 -6.78 5.55
N ALA A 223 -18.03 -6.13 5.69
CA ALA A 223 -17.32 -6.01 6.95
C ALA A 223 -18.03 -5.10 7.97
N GLY A 224 -18.93 -4.19 7.52
CA GLY A 224 -19.73 -3.31 8.36
C GLY A 224 -19.46 -1.81 8.18
N PHE A 225 -18.57 -1.41 7.28
CA PHE A 225 -18.31 0.02 7.02
C PHE A 225 -19.57 0.72 6.52
N SER A 226 -19.95 1.80 7.20
CA SER A 226 -21.21 2.54 6.95
C SER A 226 -21.13 3.40 5.70
N GLU A 227 -19.93 3.96 5.42
CA GLU A 227 -19.65 4.78 4.26
C GLU A 227 -18.42 4.25 3.55
N VAL A 228 -18.53 4.06 2.23
CA VAL A 228 -17.43 3.68 1.35
C VAL A 228 -17.40 4.67 0.21
N ARG A 229 -16.33 5.45 0.13
CA ARG A 229 -16.15 6.48 -0.90
C ARG A 229 -14.84 6.25 -1.64
N GLN A 230 -14.92 6.17 -2.97
CA GLN A 230 -13.74 6.29 -3.80
C GLN A 230 -13.34 7.78 -3.86
N TRP A 231 -12.12 8.10 -3.48
CA TRP A 231 -11.59 9.46 -3.54
C TRP A 231 -10.49 9.66 -4.59
N PHE A 232 -9.91 8.56 -5.09
CA PHE A 232 -8.85 8.59 -6.09
C PHE A 232 -9.03 7.47 -7.10
N GLN A 233 -8.73 7.77 -8.36
CA GLN A 233 -8.43 6.78 -9.39
C GLN A 233 -7.47 7.38 -10.39
N CYS A 234 -6.44 6.62 -10.75
CA CYS A 234 -5.57 6.93 -11.89
C CYS A 234 -5.28 5.62 -12.63
N LEU A 235 -5.70 5.54 -13.89
CA LEU A 235 -5.72 4.29 -14.64
C LEU A 235 -6.43 3.19 -13.83
N ASN A 236 -5.77 2.04 -13.67
CA ASN A 236 -6.25 0.90 -12.89
C ASN A 236 -5.77 0.91 -11.43
N PHE A 237 -5.45 2.07 -10.85
CA PHE A 237 -5.17 2.23 -9.42
C PHE A 237 -6.25 3.07 -8.78
N VAL A 238 -6.80 2.59 -7.68
CA VAL A 238 -7.92 3.20 -6.96
C VAL A 238 -7.58 3.40 -5.50
N SER A 239 -8.21 4.36 -4.84
CA SER A 239 -8.21 4.45 -3.39
C SER A 239 -9.59 4.77 -2.84
N PHE A 240 -9.93 4.05 -1.76
CA PHE A 240 -11.16 4.19 -1.01
C PHE A 240 -10.88 4.73 0.39
N VAL A 241 -11.85 5.46 0.92
CA VAL A 241 -11.98 5.72 2.35
C VAL A 241 -13.28 5.06 2.84
N ALA A 242 -13.17 4.21 3.86
CA ALA A 242 -14.30 3.51 4.45
C ALA A 242 -14.40 3.87 5.94
N VAL A 243 -15.60 4.32 6.40
CA VAL A 243 -15.85 4.82 7.75
C VAL A 243 -16.59 3.76 8.57
N LYS A 244 -16.10 3.50 9.80
CA LYS A 244 -16.76 2.62 10.78
C LYS A 244 -17.91 3.31 11.48
#